data_0b3e6abc562072ffbe7b90cef6511ae6
#
_entry.id   0b3e6abc562072ffbe7b90cef6511ae6
#
_cell.length_a   1.000
_cell.length_b   1.000
_cell.length_c   1.000
_cell.angle_alpha   90.00
_cell.angle_beta   90.00
_cell.angle_gamma   90.00
#
_symmetry.space_group_name_H-M   'P 1'
#
loop_
_entity.id
_entity.type
_entity.pdbx_description
1 polymer ?
#
loop_
_entity_poly.entity_id
_entity_poly.type
_entity_poly.pdbx_seq_one_letter_code
_entity_poly.pdbx_strand_id
1 'polypeptide(L)'
;PANFMNNDPNNQPIPGNLMGTIYKGGMIVPVIQTLLLTVLVLSVERFFAIRKARGRGNLSQFIRKVKESLSRGDVKGAQELCDCQKGAVANVVRTALQKYALMEKDDTITKEQKIANIQAEVEQATALELPTLEQNLPVVATMTTLGTLMGLLGTVIGMIKSFAALANAGAPDSIALSTGISEALVNTAFGIMTGALAVISYNFFTSKID
;
A
#
# COMPACT_ATOMS: atom_id res chain seq x y z
N PRO A 1 1.30 -19.24 29.92
CA PRO A 1 0.52 -20.33 30.52
C PRO A 1 -0.97 -19.99 30.63
N ALA A 2 -1.35 -18.80 31.11
CA ALA A 2 -2.74 -18.40 31.37
C ALA A 2 -3.70 -18.48 30.14
N ASN A 3 -3.18 -18.61 28.93
CA ASN A 3 -3.94 -18.66 27.68
C ASN A 3 -4.29 -20.10 27.25
N PHE A 4 -3.85 -21.11 28.01
CA PHE A 4 -3.96 -22.52 27.69
C PHE A 4 -4.69 -23.28 28.80
N MET A 5 -5.37 -24.37 28.40
CA MET A 5 -6.02 -25.26 29.36
C MET A 5 -5.00 -25.79 30.36
N ASN A 6 -5.38 -25.84 31.63
CA ASN A 6 -4.53 -26.24 32.77
C ASN A 6 -3.22 -25.42 32.91
N ASN A 7 -3.17 -24.19 32.34
CA ASN A 7 -1.99 -23.33 32.34
C ASN A 7 -0.73 -23.98 31.71
N ASP A 8 -0.89 -24.98 30.84
CA ASP A 8 0.17 -25.67 30.14
C ASP A 8 0.17 -25.25 28.65
N PRO A 9 1.26 -24.65 28.14
CA PRO A 9 1.39 -24.27 26.72
C PRO A 9 1.28 -25.45 25.74
N ASN A 10 1.51 -26.67 26.21
CA ASN A 10 1.38 -27.88 25.39
C ASN A 10 -0.09 -28.24 25.13
N ASN A 11 -1.00 -27.83 25.98
CA ASN A 11 -2.44 -28.06 25.83
C ASN A 11 -3.07 -27.12 24.79
N GLN A 12 -4.34 -27.36 24.49
CA GLN A 12 -5.13 -26.51 23.58
C GLN A 12 -5.34 -25.12 24.21
N PRO A 13 -5.43 -24.07 23.39
CA PRO A 13 -5.81 -22.74 23.86
C PRO A 13 -7.19 -22.76 24.50
N ILE A 14 -7.38 -21.89 25.48
CA ILE A 14 -8.72 -21.68 26.02
C ILE A 14 -9.65 -21.20 24.91
N PRO A 15 -10.86 -21.78 24.73
CA PRO A 15 -11.80 -21.37 23.71
C PRO A 15 -12.01 -19.83 23.71
N GLY A 16 -11.83 -19.19 22.57
CA GLY A 16 -11.94 -17.73 22.42
C GLY A 16 -10.68 -16.93 22.77
N ASN A 17 -9.61 -17.57 23.21
CA ASN A 17 -8.35 -16.88 23.49
C ASN A 17 -7.48 -16.77 22.22
N LEU A 18 -7.52 -15.58 21.58
CA LEU A 18 -6.77 -15.31 20.35
C LEU A 18 -5.24 -15.46 20.54
N MET A 19 -4.70 -15.04 21.68
CA MET A 19 -3.25 -15.13 21.95
C MET A 19 -2.77 -16.57 22.02
N GLY A 20 -3.52 -17.44 22.65
CA GLY A 20 -3.23 -18.88 22.69
C GLY A 20 -3.30 -19.51 21.30
N THR A 21 -4.30 -19.12 20.50
CA THR A 21 -4.48 -19.60 19.12
C THR A 21 -3.33 -19.14 18.22
N ILE A 22 -2.91 -17.87 18.32
CA ILE A 22 -1.77 -17.33 17.57
C ILE A 22 -0.46 -18.06 17.94
N TYR A 23 -0.24 -18.31 19.23
CA TYR A 23 0.94 -19.05 19.70
C TYR A 23 1.01 -20.47 19.10
N LYS A 24 -0.13 -21.15 18.97
CA LYS A 24 -0.21 -22.49 18.36
C LYS A 24 -0.02 -22.48 16.83
N GLY A 25 -0.05 -21.34 16.17
CA GLY A 25 0.20 -21.23 14.72
C GLY A 25 1.65 -21.51 14.30
N GLY A 26 2.57 -21.76 15.27
CA GLY A 26 3.94 -22.20 15.01
C GLY A 26 4.86 -21.14 14.41
N MET A 27 5.94 -21.58 13.76
CA MET A 27 7.03 -20.72 13.27
C MET A 27 6.62 -19.80 12.10
N ILE A 28 5.58 -20.13 11.37
CA ILE A 28 5.14 -19.37 10.18
C ILE A 28 4.32 -18.15 10.57
N VAL A 29 3.58 -18.19 11.68
CA VAL A 29 2.76 -17.06 12.15
C VAL A 29 3.56 -15.76 12.31
N PRO A 30 4.73 -15.72 12.95
CA PRO A 30 5.54 -14.50 13.05
C PRO A 30 5.90 -13.91 11.67
N VAL A 31 6.14 -14.76 10.67
CA VAL A 31 6.43 -14.30 9.30
C VAL A 31 5.20 -13.62 8.71
N ILE A 32 4.03 -14.27 8.79
CA ILE A 32 2.78 -13.69 8.28
C ILE A 32 2.42 -12.40 9.03
N GLN A 33 2.64 -12.36 10.35
CA GLN A 33 2.43 -11.14 11.13
C GLN A 33 3.36 -10.00 10.74
N THR A 34 4.61 -10.30 10.38
CA THR A 34 5.55 -9.29 9.85
C THR A 34 5.05 -8.74 8.51
N LEU A 35 4.55 -9.60 7.61
CA LEU A 35 3.95 -9.17 6.36
C LEU A 35 2.72 -8.30 6.60
N LEU A 36 1.85 -8.68 7.52
CA LEU A 36 0.67 -7.89 7.90
C LEU A 36 1.08 -6.51 8.44
N LEU A 37 2.07 -6.48 9.35
CA LEU A 37 2.59 -5.23 9.91
C LEU A 37 3.18 -4.34 8.81
N THR A 38 3.92 -4.93 7.87
CA THR A 38 4.48 -4.21 6.72
C THR A 38 3.38 -3.58 5.88
N VAL A 39 2.30 -4.31 5.56
CA VAL A 39 1.14 -3.77 4.84
C VAL A 39 0.52 -2.58 5.58
N LEU A 40 0.33 -2.70 6.90
CA LEU A 40 -0.23 -1.61 7.71
C LEU A 40 0.67 -0.37 7.73
N VAL A 41 1.97 -0.55 7.95
CA VAL A 41 2.95 0.54 7.98
C VAL A 41 3.02 1.26 6.63
N LEU A 42 3.13 0.50 5.52
CA LEU A 42 3.15 1.07 4.18
C LEU A 42 1.83 1.76 3.83
N SER A 43 0.69 1.23 4.27
CA SER A 43 -0.62 1.87 4.07
C SER A 43 -0.72 3.21 4.80
N VAL A 44 -0.26 3.28 6.04
CA VAL A 44 -0.21 4.53 6.81
C VAL A 44 0.75 5.53 6.17
N GLU A 45 1.92 5.08 5.75
CA GLU A 45 2.91 5.91 5.05
C GLU A 45 2.32 6.48 3.76
N ARG A 46 1.68 5.65 2.92
CA ARG A 46 1.03 6.11 1.68
C ARG A 46 -0.11 7.07 1.93
N PHE A 47 -0.91 6.84 2.95
CA PHE A 47 -1.97 7.77 3.33
C PHE A 47 -1.43 9.18 3.58
N PHE A 48 -0.36 9.31 4.35
CA PHE A 48 0.26 10.60 4.62
C PHE A 48 0.96 11.20 3.39
N ALA A 49 1.64 10.39 2.59
CA ALA A 49 2.32 10.81 1.38
C ALA A 49 1.34 11.40 0.35
N ILE A 50 0.25 10.68 0.05
CA ILE A 50 -0.78 11.13 -0.89
C ILE A 50 -1.51 12.36 -0.36
N ARG A 51 -1.80 12.41 0.94
CA ARG A 51 -2.42 13.59 1.56
C ARG A 51 -1.53 14.83 1.44
N LYS A 52 -0.22 14.66 1.61
CA LYS A 52 0.78 15.74 1.42
C LYS A 52 0.88 16.17 -0.04
N ALA A 53 0.87 15.21 -0.96
CA ALA A 53 0.97 15.44 -2.40
C ALA A 53 -0.27 16.14 -2.99
N ARG A 54 -1.43 16.00 -2.36
CA ARG A 54 -2.64 16.74 -2.72
C ARG A 54 -2.50 18.25 -2.52
N GLY A 55 -1.53 18.69 -1.71
CA GLY A 55 -1.30 20.10 -1.41
C GLY A 55 -2.30 20.70 -0.41
N ARG A 56 -2.36 22.03 -0.38
CA ARG A 56 -3.18 22.81 0.55
C ARG A 56 -4.49 23.24 -0.11
N GLY A 57 -5.63 22.99 0.54
CA GLY A 57 -6.92 23.49 0.08
C GLY A 57 -7.63 22.58 -0.94
N ASN A 58 -8.56 23.16 -1.68
CA ASN A 58 -9.41 22.45 -2.64
C ASN A 58 -8.80 22.55 -4.05
N LEU A 59 -8.44 21.40 -4.62
CA LEU A 59 -7.83 21.29 -5.95
C LEU A 59 -8.72 21.90 -7.05
N SER A 60 -10.04 21.71 -6.99
CA SER A 60 -10.95 22.26 -7.97
C SER A 60 -11.00 23.80 -7.95
N GLN A 61 -10.91 24.39 -6.75
CA GLN A 61 -10.84 25.84 -6.60
C GLN A 61 -9.49 26.38 -7.09
N PHE A 62 -8.40 25.67 -6.82
CA PHE A 62 -7.07 26.01 -7.33
C PHE A 62 -7.06 26.06 -8.86
N ILE A 63 -7.53 24.99 -9.52
CA ILE A 63 -7.57 24.93 -10.99
C ILE A 63 -8.40 26.08 -11.56
N ARG A 64 -9.56 26.39 -10.94
CA ARG A 64 -10.41 27.51 -11.38
C ARG A 64 -9.68 28.85 -11.26
N LYS A 65 -9.02 29.12 -10.13
CA LYS A 65 -8.27 30.37 -9.92
C LYS A 65 -7.10 30.51 -10.90
N VAL A 66 -6.37 29.41 -11.17
CA VAL A 66 -5.29 29.42 -12.17
C VAL A 66 -5.85 29.75 -13.56
N LYS A 67 -6.98 29.13 -13.97
CA LYS A 67 -7.64 29.45 -15.25
C LYS A 67 -8.09 30.91 -15.32
N GLU A 68 -8.64 31.47 -14.25
CA GLU A 68 -9.04 32.87 -14.17
C GLU A 68 -7.83 33.83 -14.28
N SER A 69 -6.71 33.54 -13.62
CA SER A 69 -5.48 34.33 -13.73
C SER A 69 -4.92 34.27 -15.15
N LEU A 70 -4.88 33.10 -15.78
CA LEU A 70 -4.40 32.94 -17.15
C LEU A 70 -5.31 33.64 -18.17
N SER A 71 -6.62 33.63 -17.99
CA SER A 71 -7.55 34.35 -18.87
C SER A 71 -7.38 35.87 -18.82
N ARG A 72 -6.79 36.41 -17.73
CA ARG A 72 -6.42 37.83 -17.58
C ARG A 72 -5.00 38.12 -18.04
N GLY A 73 -4.26 37.13 -18.52
CA GLY A 73 -2.84 37.27 -18.88
C GLY A 73 -1.88 37.36 -17.69
N ASP A 74 -2.38 37.10 -16.46
CA ASP A 74 -1.56 37.17 -15.25
C ASP A 74 -0.86 35.84 -14.94
N VAL A 75 0.22 35.59 -15.67
CA VAL A 75 1.05 34.39 -15.51
C VAL A 75 1.76 34.38 -14.15
N LYS A 76 2.18 35.55 -13.64
CA LYS A 76 2.84 35.66 -12.33
C LYS A 76 1.91 35.32 -11.20
N GLY A 77 0.68 35.85 -11.20
CA GLY A 77 -0.33 35.52 -10.23
C GLY A 77 -0.72 34.02 -10.27
N ALA A 78 -0.75 33.40 -11.46
CA ALA A 78 -0.94 31.96 -11.58
C ALA A 78 0.21 31.15 -10.95
N GLN A 79 1.46 31.58 -11.07
CA GLN A 79 2.62 30.94 -10.42
C GLN A 79 2.57 31.07 -8.90
N GLU A 80 2.20 32.24 -8.36
CA GLU A 80 2.03 32.45 -6.93
C GLU A 80 0.91 31.54 -6.34
N LEU A 81 -0.17 31.33 -7.09
CA LEU A 81 -1.20 30.37 -6.69
C LEU A 81 -0.66 28.94 -6.58
N CYS A 82 0.25 28.54 -7.49
CA CYS A 82 0.93 27.24 -7.41
C CYS A 82 1.80 27.14 -6.15
N ASP A 83 2.56 28.21 -5.83
CA ASP A 83 3.42 28.24 -4.64
C ASP A 83 2.64 28.21 -3.33
N CYS A 84 1.42 28.74 -3.32
CA CYS A 84 0.51 28.67 -2.18
C CYS A 84 -0.14 27.28 -2.05
N GLN A 85 -0.58 26.69 -3.15
CA GLN A 85 -1.27 25.40 -3.19
C GLN A 85 -0.34 24.26 -2.76
N LYS A 86 0.88 24.22 -3.30
CA LYS A 86 1.85 23.13 -3.14
C LYS A 86 1.28 21.76 -3.59
N GLY A 87 2.12 20.73 -3.61
CA GLY A 87 1.72 19.38 -4.01
C GLY A 87 1.95 19.08 -5.49
N ALA A 88 1.76 17.83 -5.90
CA ALA A 88 2.15 17.30 -7.21
C ALA A 88 1.50 18.07 -8.37
N VAL A 89 0.18 18.27 -8.32
CA VAL A 89 -0.55 19.01 -9.39
C VAL A 89 -0.07 20.46 -9.50
N ALA A 90 0.18 21.13 -8.38
CA ALA A 90 0.70 22.50 -8.40
C ALA A 90 2.10 22.57 -8.98
N ASN A 91 2.95 21.57 -8.73
CA ASN A 91 4.29 21.48 -9.31
C ASN A 91 4.22 21.32 -10.83
N VAL A 92 3.39 20.39 -11.34
CA VAL A 92 3.20 20.19 -12.78
C VAL A 92 2.71 21.48 -13.46
N VAL A 93 1.67 22.12 -12.89
CA VAL A 93 1.13 23.38 -13.43
C VAL A 93 2.20 24.49 -13.41
N ARG A 94 2.96 24.60 -12.32
CA ARG A 94 4.05 25.57 -12.19
C ARG A 94 5.12 25.38 -13.27
N THR A 95 5.55 24.15 -13.51
CA THR A 95 6.55 23.84 -14.55
C THR A 95 6.03 24.22 -15.94
N ALA A 96 4.77 23.90 -16.24
CA ALA A 96 4.12 24.31 -17.48
C ALA A 96 4.06 25.84 -17.64
N LEU A 97 3.73 26.58 -16.57
CA LEU A 97 3.69 28.05 -16.58
C LEU A 97 5.08 28.67 -16.74
N GLN A 98 6.11 28.07 -16.16
CA GLN A 98 7.50 28.51 -16.36
C GLN A 98 7.93 28.33 -17.83
N LYS A 99 7.59 27.19 -18.43
CA LYS A 99 7.85 26.93 -19.85
C LYS A 99 7.10 27.91 -20.75
N TYR A 100 5.83 28.15 -20.46
CA TYR A 100 5.03 29.14 -21.17
C TYR A 100 5.67 30.52 -21.13
N ALA A 101 6.06 31.02 -19.96
CA ALA A 101 6.68 32.34 -19.80
C ALA A 101 8.02 32.50 -20.53
N LEU A 102 8.78 31.40 -20.68
CA LEU A 102 10.01 31.39 -21.48
C LEU A 102 9.71 31.48 -22.97
N MET A 103 8.69 30.73 -23.45
CA MET A 103 8.34 30.69 -24.87
C MET A 103 7.55 31.90 -25.34
N GLU A 104 6.84 32.59 -24.45
CA GLU A 104 6.11 33.80 -24.79
C GLU A 104 7.03 34.87 -25.37
N LYS A 105 8.28 34.95 -24.87
CA LYS A 105 9.30 35.90 -25.28
C LYS A 105 10.04 35.51 -26.57
N ASP A 106 9.82 34.31 -27.08
CA ASP A 106 10.51 33.81 -28.26
C ASP A 106 9.56 33.86 -29.47
N ASP A 107 9.83 34.85 -30.34
CA ASP A 107 9.05 35.06 -31.56
C ASP A 107 9.46 34.12 -32.71
N THR A 108 10.51 33.32 -32.54
CA THR A 108 11.02 32.42 -33.59
C THR A 108 10.20 31.12 -33.67
N ILE A 109 9.41 30.79 -32.63
CA ILE A 109 8.67 29.55 -32.48
C ILE A 109 7.20 29.77 -32.86
N THR A 110 6.65 28.89 -33.72
CA THR A 110 5.23 28.96 -34.11
C THR A 110 4.31 28.62 -32.92
N LYS A 111 3.05 29.07 -33.00
CA LYS A 111 2.04 28.84 -31.96
C LYS A 111 1.85 27.35 -31.72
N GLU A 112 1.81 26.55 -32.79
CA GLU A 112 1.65 25.08 -32.72
C GLU A 112 2.83 24.43 -31.99
N GLN A 113 4.05 24.88 -32.29
CA GLN A 113 5.26 24.42 -31.62
C GLN A 113 5.29 24.81 -30.12
N LYS A 114 4.82 26.03 -29.77
CA LYS A 114 4.70 26.45 -28.37
C LYS A 114 3.75 25.52 -27.60
N ILE A 115 2.58 25.18 -28.19
CA ILE A 115 1.61 24.27 -27.56
C ILE A 115 2.22 22.88 -27.39
N ALA A 116 2.85 22.32 -28.42
CA ALA A 116 3.47 21.01 -28.37
C ALA A 116 4.56 20.93 -27.29
N ASN A 117 5.40 21.96 -27.19
CA ASN A 117 6.44 22.04 -26.19
C ASN A 117 5.89 22.14 -24.75
N ILE A 118 4.79 22.88 -24.53
CA ILE A 118 4.13 22.96 -23.23
C ILE A 118 3.50 21.61 -22.86
N GLN A 119 2.87 20.92 -23.83
CA GLN A 119 2.33 19.58 -23.60
C GLN A 119 3.42 18.58 -23.23
N ALA A 120 4.55 18.57 -23.94
CA ALA A 120 5.70 17.74 -23.63
C ALA A 120 6.26 18.04 -22.22
N GLU A 121 6.30 19.32 -21.83
CA GLU A 121 6.73 19.70 -20.48
C GLU A 121 5.78 19.20 -19.38
N VAL A 122 4.46 19.29 -19.61
CA VAL A 122 3.44 18.74 -18.69
C VAL A 122 3.59 17.24 -18.57
N GLU A 123 3.74 16.51 -19.68
CA GLU A 123 3.96 15.07 -19.67
C GLU A 123 5.22 14.69 -18.91
N GLN A 124 6.33 15.40 -19.16
CA GLN A 124 7.59 15.16 -18.45
C GLN A 124 7.47 15.47 -16.96
N ALA A 125 6.86 16.58 -16.58
CA ALA A 125 6.65 16.94 -15.18
C ALA A 125 5.74 15.90 -14.47
N THR A 126 4.70 15.43 -15.16
CA THR A 126 3.81 14.38 -14.64
C THR A 126 4.56 13.06 -14.45
N ALA A 127 5.39 12.68 -15.43
CA ALA A 127 6.22 11.48 -15.38
C ALA A 127 7.25 11.50 -14.23
N LEU A 128 7.63 12.67 -13.74
CA LEU A 128 8.51 12.83 -12.59
C LEU A 128 7.76 12.78 -11.24
N GLU A 129 6.53 13.33 -11.19
CA GLU A 129 5.74 13.36 -9.97
C GLU A 129 5.03 12.02 -9.69
N LEU A 130 4.56 11.34 -10.73
CA LEU A 130 3.76 10.10 -10.60
C LEU A 130 4.51 8.97 -9.87
N PRO A 131 5.79 8.64 -10.16
CA PRO A 131 6.51 7.60 -9.45
C PRO A 131 6.66 7.88 -7.94
N THR A 132 6.70 9.15 -7.55
CA THR A 132 6.74 9.55 -6.14
C THR A 132 5.42 9.22 -5.42
N LEU A 133 4.30 9.35 -6.11
CA LEU A 133 2.97 8.99 -5.60
C LEU A 133 2.77 7.49 -5.55
N GLU A 134 3.28 6.75 -6.54
CA GLU A 134 3.16 5.30 -6.64
C GLU A 134 4.21 4.54 -5.83
N GLN A 135 5.20 5.23 -5.27
CA GLN A 135 6.26 4.62 -4.48
C GLN A 135 5.68 3.67 -3.42
N ASN A 136 6.28 2.47 -3.27
CA ASN A 136 5.85 1.41 -2.35
C ASN A 136 4.49 0.73 -2.67
N LEU A 137 3.67 1.22 -3.59
CA LEU A 137 2.44 0.52 -3.98
C LEU A 137 2.71 -0.86 -4.62
N PRO A 138 3.74 -1.03 -5.49
CA PRO A 138 4.09 -2.35 -6.00
C PRO A 138 4.46 -3.35 -4.90
N VAL A 139 5.08 -2.87 -3.81
CA VAL A 139 5.39 -3.70 -2.64
C VAL A 139 4.11 -4.15 -1.95
N VAL A 140 3.15 -3.25 -1.72
CA VAL A 140 1.84 -3.61 -1.15
C VAL A 140 1.10 -4.60 -2.05
N ALA A 141 1.15 -4.42 -3.37
CA ALA A 141 0.57 -5.36 -4.34
C ALA A 141 1.18 -6.77 -4.22
N THR A 142 2.51 -6.88 -4.09
CA THR A 142 3.17 -8.18 -3.92
C THR A 142 2.84 -8.84 -2.57
N MET A 143 2.56 -8.06 -1.51
CA MET A 143 2.15 -8.60 -0.21
C MET A 143 0.81 -9.33 -0.28
N THR A 144 -0.05 -9.04 -1.27
CA THR A 144 -1.30 -9.77 -1.50
C THR A 144 -1.05 -11.25 -1.79
N THR A 145 -0.16 -11.52 -2.71
CA THR A 145 0.19 -12.90 -3.08
C THR A 145 1.09 -13.56 -2.03
N LEU A 146 2.09 -12.84 -1.51
CA LEU A 146 2.98 -13.37 -0.48
C LEU A 146 2.23 -13.76 0.79
N GLY A 147 1.30 -12.95 1.26
CA GLY A 147 0.49 -13.27 2.44
C GLY A 147 -0.28 -14.58 2.27
N THR A 148 -0.96 -14.73 1.12
CA THR A 148 -1.74 -15.94 0.82
C THR A 148 -0.84 -17.17 0.65
N LEU A 149 0.28 -17.05 -0.06
CA LEU A 149 1.23 -18.15 -0.28
C LEU A 149 1.91 -18.59 1.02
N MET A 150 2.27 -17.65 1.90
CA MET A 150 2.81 -17.98 3.22
C MET A 150 1.77 -18.65 4.12
N GLY A 151 0.50 -18.26 4.03
CA GLY A 151 -0.60 -18.94 4.69
C GLY A 151 -0.73 -20.39 4.19
N LEU A 152 -0.70 -20.59 2.87
CA LEU A 152 -0.76 -21.93 2.26
C LEU A 152 0.45 -22.79 2.64
N LEU A 153 1.67 -22.21 2.64
CA LEU A 153 2.85 -22.90 3.12
C LEU A 153 2.71 -23.37 4.57
N GLY A 154 2.09 -22.54 5.41
CA GLY A 154 1.78 -22.87 6.79
C GLY A 154 0.84 -24.08 6.91
N THR A 155 -0.16 -24.21 6.02
CA THR A 155 -1.02 -25.40 6.01
C THR A 155 -0.25 -26.67 5.63
N VAL A 156 0.58 -26.59 4.61
CA VAL A 156 1.38 -27.74 4.18
C VAL A 156 2.29 -28.22 5.31
N ILE A 157 3.01 -27.31 5.98
CA ILE A 157 3.90 -27.65 7.10
C ILE A 157 3.12 -28.21 8.29
N GLY A 158 2.00 -27.61 8.65
CA GLY A 158 1.15 -28.08 9.74
C GLY A 158 0.59 -29.47 9.48
N MET A 159 0.15 -29.75 8.25
CA MET A 159 -0.34 -31.08 7.86
C MET A 159 0.78 -32.14 7.84
N ILE A 160 1.99 -31.79 7.36
CA ILE A 160 3.15 -32.70 7.42
C ILE A 160 3.43 -33.11 8.87
N LYS A 161 3.46 -32.14 9.80
CA LYS A 161 3.64 -32.43 11.24
C LYS A 161 2.54 -33.35 11.79
N SER A 162 1.29 -33.09 11.42
CA SER A 162 0.15 -33.92 11.84
C SER A 162 0.28 -35.37 11.39
N PHE A 163 0.61 -35.59 10.12
CA PHE A 163 0.80 -36.95 9.61
C PHE A 163 2.04 -37.63 10.17
N ALA A 164 3.13 -36.90 10.40
CA ALA A 164 4.34 -37.44 11.04
C ALA A 164 4.03 -37.92 12.48
N ALA A 165 3.26 -37.16 13.24
CA ALA A 165 2.82 -37.57 14.58
C ALA A 165 1.96 -38.85 14.55
N LEU A 166 1.13 -39.01 13.51
CA LEU A 166 0.29 -40.21 13.34
C LEU A 166 1.15 -41.47 12.98
N ALA A 167 2.19 -41.28 12.17
CA ALA A 167 3.03 -42.38 11.69
C ALA A 167 4.00 -42.93 12.73
N ASN A 168 4.50 -42.06 13.65
CA ASN A 168 5.53 -42.43 14.63
C ASN A 168 5.00 -42.99 15.95
N ALA A 169 3.71 -42.82 16.23
CA ALA A 169 3.09 -43.29 17.46
C ALA A 169 2.54 -44.69 17.25
N GLY A 170 3.01 -45.67 17.97
CA GLY A 170 2.39 -47.01 18.01
C GLY A 170 0.93 -46.99 18.52
N ALA A 171 0.49 -45.84 19.04
CA ALA A 171 -0.88 -45.41 19.25
C ALA A 171 -1.04 -43.98 18.72
N PRO A 172 -2.13 -43.64 18.02
CA PRO A 172 -2.33 -42.31 17.45
C PRO A 172 -2.32 -41.23 18.53
N ASP A 173 -1.33 -40.29 18.42
CA ASP A 173 -1.30 -39.11 19.28
C ASP A 173 -2.31 -38.08 18.75
N SER A 174 -3.54 -38.17 19.23
CA SER A 174 -4.64 -37.26 18.84
C SER A 174 -4.38 -35.80 19.21
N ILE A 175 -3.56 -35.54 20.24
CA ILE A 175 -3.19 -34.19 20.67
C ILE A 175 -2.23 -33.57 19.64
N ALA A 176 -1.18 -34.30 19.27
CA ALA A 176 -0.22 -33.81 18.26
C ALA A 176 -0.87 -33.63 16.89
N LEU A 177 -1.76 -34.56 16.49
CA LEU A 177 -2.56 -34.45 15.27
C LEU A 177 -3.42 -33.18 15.26
N SER A 178 -4.21 -32.98 16.32
CA SER A 178 -5.07 -31.80 16.49
C SER A 178 -4.28 -30.49 16.52
N THR A 179 -3.11 -30.49 17.15
CA THR A 179 -2.24 -29.31 17.20
C THR A 179 -1.72 -28.93 15.83
N GLY A 180 -1.24 -29.87 15.03
CA GLY A 180 -0.75 -29.60 13.68
C GLY A 180 -1.84 -29.12 12.72
N ILE A 181 -3.05 -29.67 12.81
CA ILE A 181 -4.21 -29.18 12.06
C ILE A 181 -4.56 -27.74 12.47
N SER A 182 -4.60 -27.46 13.77
CA SER A 182 -4.86 -26.12 14.30
C SER A 182 -3.83 -25.12 13.82
N GLU A 183 -2.52 -25.47 13.86
CA GLU A 183 -1.42 -24.68 13.31
C GLU A 183 -1.66 -24.34 11.83
N ALA A 184 -2.03 -25.33 11.04
CA ALA A 184 -2.32 -25.16 9.62
C ALA A 184 -3.44 -24.14 9.36
N LEU A 185 -4.57 -24.31 10.05
CA LEU A 185 -5.75 -23.44 9.87
C LEU A 185 -5.49 -22.00 10.30
N VAL A 186 -4.77 -21.80 11.39
CA VAL A 186 -4.39 -20.47 11.89
C VAL A 186 -3.52 -19.75 10.86
N ASN A 187 -2.52 -20.42 10.30
CA ASN A 187 -1.63 -19.85 9.30
C ASN A 187 -2.40 -19.39 8.05
N THR A 188 -3.34 -20.21 7.57
CA THR A 188 -4.17 -19.84 6.41
C THR A 188 -5.07 -18.66 6.71
N ALA A 189 -5.71 -18.62 7.88
CA ALA A 189 -6.57 -17.50 8.26
C ALA A 189 -5.80 -16.16 8.27
N PHE A 190 -4.63 -16.13 8.89
CA PHE A 190 -3.78 -14.92 8.90
C PHE A 190 -3.22 -14.59 7.52
N GLY A 191 -2.86 -15.58 6.70
CA GLY A 191 -2.40 -15.39 5.33
C GLY A 191 -3.46 -14.72 4.45
N ILE A 192 -4.69 -15.23 4.48
CA ILE A 192 -5.83 -14.67 3.74
C ILE A 192 -6.15 -13.25 4.24
N MET A 193 -6.16 -13.02 5.55
CA MET A 193 -6.40 -11.71 6.13
C MET A 193 -5.34 -10.69 5.66
N THR A 194 -4.07 -11.07 5.66
CA THR A 194 -2.97 -10.22 5.18
C THR A 194 -3.14 -9.87 3.70
N GLY A 195 -3.44 -10.86 2.86
CA GLY A 195 -3.67 -10.66 1.43
C GLY A 195 -4.88 -9.77 1.14
N ALA A 196 -5.99 -9.98 1.87
CA ALA A 196 -7.20 -9.18 1.73
C ALA A 196 -6.96 -7.70 2.11
N LEU A 197 -6.27 -7.44 3.22
CA LEU A 197 -5.94 -6.08 3.62
C LEU A 197 -4.97 -5.41 2.64
N ALA A 198 -4.01 -6.16 2.09
CA ALA A 198 -3.07 -5.63 1.10
C ALA A 198 -3.77 -5.23 -0.19
N VAL A 199 -4.67 -6.06 -0.74
CA VAL A 199 -5.40 -5.74 -1.98
C VAL A 199 -6.34 -4.56 -1.81
N ILE A 200 -7.05 -4.48 -0.67
CA ILE A 200 -7.93 -3.34 -0.37
C ILE A 200 -7.11 -2.04 -0.27
N SER A 201 -5.99 -2.07 0.44
CA SER A 201 -5.10 -0.92 0.58
C SER A 201 -4.53 -0.49 -0.77
N TYR A 202 -4.04 -1.42 -1.57
CA TYR A 202 -3.51 -1.14 -2.90
C TYR A 202 -4.55 -0.46 -3.80
N ASN A 203 -5.73 -1.04 -3.94
CA ASN A 203 -6.80 -0.49 -4.78
C ASN A 203 -7.27 0.88 -4.30
N PHE A 204 -7.37 1.07 -2.97
CA PHE A 204 -7.75 2.36 -2.40
C PHE A 204 -6.74 3.47 -2.76
N PHE A 205 -5.44 3.19 -2.63
CA PHE A 205 -4.41 4.20 -2.92
C PHE A 205 -4.25 4.44 -4.42
N THR A 206 -4.27 3.41 -5.25
CA THR A 206 -4.23 3.55 -6.72
C THR A 206 -5.37 4.43 -7.21
N SER A 207 -6.60 4.16 -6.79
CA SER A 207 -7.79 4.99 -7.14
C SER A 207 -7.73 6.43 -6.59
N LYS A 208 -6.83 6.74 -5.67
CA LYS A 208 -6.62 8.11 -5.16
C LYS A 208 -5.53 8.86 -5.90
N ILE A 209 -4.64 8.14 -6.56
CA ILE A 209 -3.56 8.71 -7.39
C ILE A 209 -4.08 9.02 -8.80
N ASP A 210 -4.90 8.13 -9.36
CA ASP A 210 -5.62 8.32 -10.63
C ASP A 210 -6.62 9.50 -10.54
#